data_2fe79be1406786b3a542cfb421144e49
#
_entry.id   2fe79be1406786b3a542cfb421144e49
#
_cell.length_a   1.000
_cell.length_b   1.000
_cell.length_c   1.000
_cell.angle_alpha   90.00
_cell.angle_beta   90.00
_cell.angle_gamma   90.00
#
_symmetry.space_group_name_H-M   'P 1'
#
loop_
_entity.id
_entity.type
_entity.pdbx_description
1 polymer ?
#
loop_
_entity_poly.entity_id
_entity_poly.type
_entity_poly.pdbx_seq_one_letter_code
_entity_poly.pdbx_strand_id
1 'polypeptide(L)'
;MFRMSNIGFLSPDGKCYSFDHRANGYSRGEGTGTIIIKPLKAALEDGNTIRAIVRGTGVNQDGRTPGMTLPSKSAQENLIRSVYMNAGLDISTTSYVEAHGTGTPAGDPVEAGAIAAAWSERKSETPLYIGAIKSNIGHLEGASGVAGLIKTVQALEKAIIPPNINFEKVNPKIFPDKWNIEVRFRIFNIHIESRLLTHLTSSLCVRYLGQILKSEERL
;
A
#
# COMPACT_ATOMS: atom_id res chain seq x y z
N MET A 1 21.38 -14.25 -2.86
CA MET A 1 20.20 -15.13 -2.91
C MET A 1 20.22 -16.20 -1.80
N PHE A 2 21.24 -17.04 -1.71
CA PHE A 2 21.32 -18.11 -0.70
C PHE A 2 21.05 -17.70 0.76
N ARG A 3 21.53 -16.54 1.20
CA ARG A 3 21.29 -16.08 2.58
C ARG A 3 19.81 -15.81 2.89
N MET A 4 19.07 -15.19 1.97
CA MET A 4 17.64 -14.88 2.17
C MET A 4 16.77 -16.14 2.16
N SER A 5 17.13 -17.12 1.32
CA SER A 5 16.47 -18.41 1.31
C SER A 5 16.69 -19.16 2.64
N ASN A 6 17.93 -19.16 3.14
CA ASN A 6 18.28 -19.85 4.39
C ASN A 6 17.61 -19.29 5.63
N ILE A 7 17.26 -17.99 5.63
CA ILE A 7 16.53 -17.36 6.74
C ILE A 7 15.01 -17.33 6.51
N GLY A 8 14.52 -18.02 5.48
CA GLY A 8 13.09 -18.21 5.25
C GLY A 8 12.32 -16.97 4.74
N PHE A 9 13.00 -16.00 4.15
CA PHE A 9 12.33 -14.84 3.57
C PHE A 9 11.72 -15.11 2.20
N LEU A 10 12.33 -16.00 1.43
CA LEU A 10 11.85 -16.30 0.08
C LEU A 10 10.82 -17.42 0.10
N SER A 11 9.76 -17.22 -0.67
CA SER A 11 8.74 -18.25 -0.90
C SER A 11 9.33 -19.41 -1.69
N PRO A 12 9.20 -20.65 -1.20
CA PRO A 12 9.60 -21.84 -1.96
C PRO A 12 8.78 -22.02 -3.25
N ASP A 13 7.57 -21.44 -3.29
CA ASP A 13 6.66 -21.53 -4.43
C ASP A 13 6.94 -20.46 -5.50
N GLY A 14 7.90 -19.55 -5.25
CA GLY A 14 8.22 -18.45 -6.14
C GLY A 14 7.07 -17.44 -6.32
N LYS A 15 6.19 -17.31 -5.33
CA LYS A 15 5.01 -16.43 -5.37
C LYS A 15 4.94 -15.56 -4.13
N CYS A 16 4.36 -14.37 -4.28
CA CYS A 16 3.92 -13.56 -3.15
C CYS A 16 2.44 -13.85 -2.89
N TYR A 17 2.15 -14.53 -1.80
CA TYR A 17 0.78 -14.77 -1.33
C TYR A 17 0.32 -13.64 -0.42
N SER A 18 0.24 -12.43 -0.98
CA SER A 18 -0.07 -11.21 -0.22
C SER A 18 -1.40 -11.33 0.52
N PHE A 19 -1.37 -11.27 1.85
CA PHE A 19 -2.50 -11.37 2.78
C PHE A 19 -3.22 -12.73 2.78
N ASP A 20 -2.73 -13.71 2.03
CA ASP A 20 -3.32 -15.04 1.91
C ASP A 20 -2.87 -15.97 3.05
N HIS A 21 -3.69 -16.98 3.35
CA HIS A 21 -3.40 -17.99 4.36
C HIS A 21 -2.16 -18.83 4.07
N ARG A 22 -1.73 -18.90 2.80
CA ARG A 22 -0.52 -19.60 2.33
C ARG A 22 0.74 -18.75 2.40
N ALA A 23 0.65 -17.52 2.93
CA ALA A 23 1.80 -16.64 3.06
C ALA A 23 3.00 -17.37 3.66
N ASN A 24 4.07 -17.54 2.88
CA ASN A 24 5.25 -18.36 3.23
C ASN A 24 6.58 -17.69 2.85
N GLY A 25 6.54 -16.41 2.53
CA GLY A 25 7.67 -15.63 2.05
C GLY A 25 7.32 -14.87 0.77
N TYR A 26 8.28 -14.21 0.17
CA TYR A 26 8.06 -13.45 -1.06
C TYR A 26 8.87 -14.00 -2.24
N SER A 27 8.38 -13.76 -3.45
CA SER A 27 9.16 -14.00 -4.66
C SER A 27 9.93 -12.73 -5.04
N ARG A 28 11.11 -12.93 -5.64
CA ARG A 28 11.89 -11.83 -6.20
C ARG A 28 11.28 -11.39 -7.53
N GLY A 29 11.25 -10.08 -7.76
CA GLY A 29 11.00 -9.47 -9.05
C GLY A 29 12.17 -8.57 -9.42
N GLU A 30 12.27 -8.21 -10.68
CA GLU A 30 13.26 -7.27 -11.21
C GLU A 30 12.56 -6.16 -11.99
N GLY A 31 13.10 -4.96 -11.91
CA GLY A 31 12.56 -3.84 -12.66
C GLY A 31 13.15 -2.51 -12.23
N THR A 32 12.92 -1.53 -13.06
CA THR A 32 13.20 -0.12 -12.80
C THR A 32 11.93 0.69 -12.99
N GLY A 33 11.80 1.77 -12.27
CA GLY A 33 10.68 2.69 -12.41
C GLY A 33 11.18 4.13 -12.26
N THR A 34 10.59 5.03 -13.03
CA THR A 34 10.88 6.46 -12.97
C THR A 34 9.57 7.23 -12.83
N ILE A 35 9.56 8.19 -11.93
CA ILE A 35 8.46 9.15 -11.77
C ILE A 35 9.02 10.56 -11.92
N ILE A 36 8.24 11.45 -12.52
CA ILE A 36 8.56 12.87 -12.62
C ILE A 36 7.68 13.60 -11.62
N ILE A 37 8.30 14.33 -10.71
CA ILE A 37 7.63 15.10 -9.66
C ILE A 37 7.91 16.57 -9.89
N LYS A 38 6.86 17.39 -9.79
CA LYS A 38 6.95 18.83 -9.95
C LYS A 38 6.00 19.51 -8.93
N PRO A 39 6.35 20.68 -8.38
CA PRO A 39 5.42 21.45 -7.57
C PRO A 39 4.11 21.72 -8.34
N LEU A 40 2.97 21.50 -7.67
CA LEU A 40 1.65 21.61 -8.30
C LEU A 40 1.46 22.96 -9.01
N LYS A 41 1.80 24.06 -8.34
CA LYS A 41 1.70 25.41 -8.91
C LYS A 41 2.47 25.51 -10.24
N ALA A 42 3.72 25.09 -10.25
CA ALA A 42 4.54 25.13 -11.46
C ALA A 42 4.04 24.19 -12.57
N ALA A 43 3.45 23.04 -12.18
CA ALA A 43 2.87 22.12 -13.16
C ALA A 43 1.63 22.72 -13.84
N LEU A 44 0.82 23.47 -13.09
CA LEU A 44 -0.34 24.20 -13.62
C LEU A 44 0.08 25.37 -14.50
N GLU A 45 1.05 26.17 -14.06
CA GLU A 45 1.59 27.30 -14.84
C GLU A 45 2.19 26.86 -16.18
N ASP A 46 2.86 25.72 -16.22
CA ASP A 46 3.48 25.17 -17.43
C ASP A 46 2.51 24.31 -18.27
N GLY A 47 1.24 24.18 -17.88
CA GLY A 47 0.26 23.39 -18.61
C GLY A 47 0.58 21.89 -18.67
N ASN A 48 1.31 21.37 -17.67
CA ASN A 48 1.69 19.95 -17.67
C ASN A 48 0.49 19.04 -17.35
N THR A 49 0.44 17.87 -17.96
CA THR A 49 -0.55 16.84 -17.61
C THR A 49 -0.25 16.28 -16.22
N ILE A 50 -1.14 16.56 -15.28
CA ILE A 50 -1.04 16.08 -13.89
C ILE A 50 -1.76 14.74 -13.80
N ARG A 51 -1.02 13.68 -13.45
CA ARG A 51 -1.58 12.32 -13.32
C ARG A 51 -2.14 12.07 -11.92
N ALA A 52 -1.46 12.59 -10.92
CA ALA A 52 -1.86 12.51 -9.51
C ALA A 52 -1.14 13.60 -8.70
N ILE A 53 -1.63 13.85 -7.48
CA ILE A 53 -1.02 14.80 -6.55
C ILE A 53 -0.58 14.04 -5.30
N VAL A 54 0.71 14.14 -4.95
CA VAL A 54 1.23 13.66 -3.67
C VAL A 54 0.90 14.70 -2.60
N ARG A 55 0.03 14.36 -1.67
CA ARG A 55 -0.45 15.27 -0.62
C ARG A 55 0.41 15.24 0.65
N GLY A 56 1.06 14.13 0.91
CA GLY A 56 1.92 13.98 2.08
C GLY A 56 2.88 12.81 1.93
N THR A 57 3.99 12.88 2.63
CA THR A 57 4.98 11.82 2.72
C THR A 57 5.50 11.72 4.14
N GLY A 58 5.97 10.54 4.53
CA GLY A 58 6.57 10.34 5.83
C GLY A 58 7.53 9.16 5.83
N VAL A 59 8.46 9.19 6.76
CA VAL A 59 9.43 8.13 6.99
C VAL A 59 9.64 7.95 8.50
N ASN A 60 9.80 6.72 8.94
CA ASN A 60 10.13 6.41 10.31
C ASN A 60 11.04 5.19 10.42
N GLN A 61 11.35 4.81 11.65
CA GLN A 61 12.08 3.60 12.01
C GLN A 61 11.22 2.76 12.95
N ASP A 62 11.34 1.43 12.86
CA ASP A 62 10.62 0.51 13.77
C ASP A 62 11.09 0.62 15.22
N GLY A 63 12.31 1.09 15.42
CA GLY A 63 12.96 1.07 16.74
C GLY A 63 13.23 -0.35 17.22
N ARG A 64 13.13 -0.56 18.54
CA ARG A 64 13.29 -1.89 19.13
C ARG A 64 12.03 -2.72 18.93
N THR A 65 12.17 -3.86 18.27
CA THR A 65 11.11 -4.86 18.07
C THR A 65 11.47 -6.16 18.79
N PRO A 66 10.50 -7.09 18.97
CA PRO A 66 10.78 -8.39 19.59
C PRO A 66 11.79 -9.26 18.82
N GLY A 67 12.04 -8.95 17.56
CA GLY A 67 13.02 -9.63 16.71
C GLY A 67 13.45 -8.74 15.55
N MET A 68 14.70 -8.89 15.11
CA MET A 68 15.30 -8.05 14.06
C MET A 68 14.54 -8.08 12.73
N THR A 69 13.78 -9.14 12.48
CA THR A 69 12.99 -9.33 11.24
C THR A 69 11.50 -9.04 11.41
N LEU A 70 11.07 -8.62 12.61
CA LEU A 70 9.67 -8.37 12.90
C LEU A 70 9.35 -6.87 12.80
N PRO A 71 8.37 -6.50 11.95
CA PRO A 71 7.94 -5.11 11.84
C PRO A 71 7.16 -4.64 13.07
N SER A 72 7.14 -3.33 13.30
CA SER A 72 6.38 -2.71 14.38
C SER A 72 5.02 -2.21 13.89
N LYS A 73 3.93 -2.80 14.40
CA LYS A 73 2.57 -2.34 14.13
C LYS A 73 2.36 -0.89 14.52
N SER A 74 2.77 -0.52 15.74
CA SER A 74 2.59 0.84 16.27
C SER A 74 3.40 1.88 15.48
N ALA A 75 4.61 1.55 15.05
CA ALA A 75 5.41 2.46 14.24
C ALA A 75 4.73 2.72 12.88
N GLN A 76 4.15 1.69 12.26
CA GLN A 76 3.40 1.83 11.01
C GLN A 76 2.14 2.67 11.21
N GLU A 77 1.32 2.37 12.22
CA GLU A 77 0.12 3.14 12.55
C GLU A 77 0.44 4.61 12.80
N ASN A 78 1.42 4.89 13.65
CA ASN A 78 1.82 6.26 13.98
C ASN A 78 2.30 7.04 12.75
N LEU A 79 3.04 6.39 11.86
CA LEU A 79 3.47 7.03 10.61
C LEU A 79 2.27 7.39 9.74
N ILE A 80 1.32 6.48 9.56
CA ILE A 80 0.09 6.73 8.80
C ILE A 80 -0.64 7.95 9.38
N ARG A 81 -0.96 7.92 10.66
CA ARG A 81 -1.69 9.01 11.32
C ARG A 81 -0.95 10.35 11.21
N SER A 82 0.35 10.36 11.41
CA SER A 82 1.16 11.58 11.34
C SER A 82 1.17 12.20 9.93
N VAL A 83 1.25 11.39 8.88
CA VAL A 83 1.21 11.89 7.50
C VAL A 83 -0.14 12.53 7.18
N TYR A 84 -1.24 11.90 7.57
CA TYR A 84 -2.58 12.46 7.36
C TYR A 84 -2.78 13.76 8.15
N MET A 85 -2.39 13.76 9.41
CA MET A 85 -2.46 14.93 10.28
C MET A 85 -1.64 16.12 9.72
N ASN A 86 -0.39 15.86 9.33
CA ASN A 86 0.49 16.90 8.79
C ASN A 86 0.01 17.43 7.44
N ALA A 87 -0.68 16.60 6.67
CA ALA A 87 -1.28 17.02 5.39
C ALA A 87 -2.65 17.69 5.55
N GLY A 88 -3.20 17.76 6.76
CA GLY A 88 -4.54 18.31 7.02
C GLY A 88 -5.66 17.50 6.35
N LEU A 89 -5.52 16.18 6.29
CA LEU A 89 -6.42 15.31 5.55
C LEU A 89 -7.24 14.42 6.49
N ASP A 90 -8.51 14.24 6.12
CA ASP A 90 -9.38 13.30 6.78
C ASP A 90 -9.08 11.87 6.31
N ILE A 91 -8.56 11.06 7.22
CA ILE A 91 -8.23 9.66 6.97
C ILE A 91 -9.46 8.83 6.57
N SER A 92 -10.66 9.23 6.98
CA SER A 92 -11.91 8.51 6.69
C SER A 92 -12.25 8.51 5.20
N THR A 93 -11.76 9.46 4.44
CA THR A 93 -12.00 9.60 2.99
C THR A 93 -11.20 8.62 2.14
N THR A 94 -10.29 7.86 2.74
CA THR A 94 -9.47 6.89 2.02
C THR A 94 -10.29 5.69 1.59
N SER A 95 -10.19 5.34 0.32
CA SER A 95 -10.87 4.17 -0.25
C SER A 95 -9.95 2.98 -0.46
N TYR A 96 -8.66 3.22 -0.71
CA TYR A 96 -7.70 2.19 -1.07
C TYR A 96 -6.32 2.43 -0.46
N VAL A 97 -5.66 1.35 -0.06
CA VAL A 97 -4.26 1.33 0.37
C VAL A 97 -3.48 0.33 -0.47
N GLU A 98 -2.47 0.81 -1.18
CA GLU A 98 -1.43 -0.04 -1.76
C GLU A 98 -0.41 -0.37 -0.67
N ALA A 99 -0.44 -1.59 -0.19
CA ALA A 99 0.37 -2.03 0.93
C ALA A 99 1.74 -2.59 0.49
N HIS A 100 2.59 -2.84 1.44
CA HIS A 100 3.81 -3.61 1.21
C HIS A 100 3.50 -5.04 0.82
N GLY A 101 2.65 -5.75 1.59
CA GLY A 101 2.02 -7.01 1.22
C GLY A 101 2.95 -8.03 0.58
N THR A 102 4.02 -8.42 1.27
CA THR A 102 5.04 -9.32 0.72
C THR A 102 4.63 -10.79 0.68
N GLY A 103 3.58 -11.18 1.38
CA GLY A 103 3.19 -12.58 1.54
C GLY A 103 4.00 -13.29 2.61
N THR A 104 4.45 -12.57 3.63
CA THR A 104 5.17 -13.18 4.75
C THR A 104 4.25 -13.51 5.92
N PRO A 105 4.47 -14.64 6.62
CA PRO A 105 3.57 -15.10 7.70
C PRO A 105 3.44 -14.12 8.87
N ALA A 106 4.47 -13.29 9.09
CA ALA A 106 4.50 -12.32 10.17
C ALA A 106 4.21 -10.89 9.68
N GLY A 107 4.73 -10.50 8.51
CA GLY A 107 4.65 -9.14 8.01
C GLY A 107 3.25 -8.72 7.64
N ASP A 108 2.55 -9.52 6.86
CA ASP A 108 1.22 -9.18 6.36
C ASP A 108 0.18 -8.95 7.46
N PRO A 109 0.09 -9.80 8.52
CA PRO A 109 -0.82 -9.53 9.63
C PRO A 109 -0.47 -8.27 10.43
N VAL A 110 0.81 -7.97 10.60
CA VAL A 110 1.26 -6.76 11.29
C VAL A 110 0.89 -5.52 10.50
N GLU A 111 1.14 -5.51 9.20
CA GLU A 111 0.81 -4.42 8.31
C GLU A 111 -0.71 -4.20 8.20
N ALA A 112 -1.49 -5.26 7.93
CA ALA A 112 -2.95 -5.18 7.87
C ALA A 112 -3.53 -4.68 9.20
N GLY A 113 -2.97 -5.14 10.34
CA GLY A 113 -3.37 -4.66 11.65
C GLY A 113 -3.00 -3.20 11.94
N ALA A 114 -1.88 -2.70 11.39
CA ALA A 114 -1.50 -1.29 11.50
C ALA A 114 -2.41 -0.40 10.66
N ILE A 115 -2.71 -0.82 9.43
CA ILE A 115 -3.68 -0.16 8.56
C ILE A 115 -5.03 -0.11 9.25
N ALA A 116 -5.57 -1.24 9.70
CA ALA A 116 -6.84 -1.29 10.39
C ALA A 116 -6.91 -0.39 11.63
N ALA A 117 -5.84 -0.34 12.42
CA ALA A 117 -5.76 0.53 13.59
C ALA A 117 -5.76 2.01 13.20
N ALA A 118 -5.03 2.39 12.14
CA ALA A 118 -5.00 3.76 11.65
C ALA A 118 -6.39 4.24 11.21
N TRP A 119 -7.20 3.38 10.63
CA TRP A 119 -8.57 3.66 10.16
C TRP A 119 -9.67 3.21 11.13
N SER A 120 -9.35 2.92 12.40
CA SER A 120 -10.32 2.38 13.38
C SER A 120 -11.53 3.28 13.63
N GLU A 121 -11.39 4.58 13.43
CA GLU A 121 -12.46 5.56 13.60
C GLU A 121 -13.27 5.84 12.32
N ARG A 122 -12.93 5.17 11.23
CA ARG A 122 -13.61 5.34 9.94
C ARG A 122 -15.05 4.84 10.02
N LYS A 123 -16.01 5.76 9.90
CA LYS A 123 -17.45 5.50 9.90
C LYS A 123 -17.96 5.30 8.47
N SER A 124 -17.44 4.35 7.73
CA SER A 124 -17.89 4.05 6.37
C SER A 124 -18.53 2.67 6.32
N GLU A 125 -19.64 2.58 5.63
CA GLU A 125 -20.30 1.28 5.34
C GLU A 125 -19.47 0.42 4.38
N THR A 126 -18.67 1.08 3.51
CA THR A 126 -17.77 0.37 2.60
C THR A 126 -16.45 0.05 3.29
N PRO A 127 -15.88 -1.14 3.10
CA PRO A 127 -14.59 -1.49 3.67
C PRO A 127 -13.45 -0.63 3.07
N LEU A 128 -12.34 -0.52 3.80
CA LEU A 128 -11.10 -0.01 3.24
C LEU A 128 -10.47 -1.09 2.39
N TYR A 129 -10.31 -0.83 1.09
CA TYR A 129 -9.68 -1.79 0.19
C TYR A 129 -8.17 -1.77 0.35
N ILE A 130 -7.57 -2.95 0.45
CA ILE A 130 -6.12 -3.12 0.47
C ILE A 130 -5.65 -4.02 -0.66
N GLY A 131 -4.52 -3.70 -1.24
CA GLY A 131 -3.89 -4.50 -2.29
C GLY A 131 -2.38 -4.43 -2.21
N ALA A 132 -1.71 -5.32 -2.94
CA ALA A 132 -0.27 -5.33 -3.08
C ALA A 132 0.14 -5.76 -4.48
N ILE A 133 0.86 -4.90 -5.19
CA ILE A 133 1.38 -5.20 -6.53
C ILE A 133 2.32 -6.41 -6.53
N LYS A 134 2.94 -6.69 -5.39
CA LYS A 134 3.89 -7.80 -5.26
C LYS A 134 3.27 -9.16 -5.52
N SER A 135 1.97 -9.32 -5.30
CA SER A 135 1.27 -10.54 -5.71
C SER A 135 1.37 -10.79 -7.22
N ASN A 136 1.46 -9.73 -8.02
CA ASN A 136 1.46 -9.77 -9.48
C ASN A 136 2.87 -9.82 -10.09
N ILE A 137 3.84 -9.11 -9.52
CA ILE A 137 5.17 -8.93 -10.14
C ILE A 137 6.35 -9.33 -9.22
N GLY A 138 6.06 -9.83 -8.01
CA GLY A 138 7.09 -10.12 -7.01
C GLY A 138 7.63 -8.87 -6.33
N HIS A 139 8.63 -9.05 -5.49
CA HIS A 139 9.28 -7.98 -4.74
C HIS A 139 10.50 -7.45 -5.50
N LEU A 140 10.39 -6.23 -6.02
CA LEU A 140 11.42 -5.59 -6.83
C LEU A 140 12.51 -4.91 -5.97
N GLU A 141 12.50 -5.11 -4.65
CA GLU A 141 13.42 -4.47 -3.70
C GLU A 141 13.41 -2.95 -3.84
N GLY A 142 14.49 -2.35 -4.32
CA GLY A 142 14.62 -0.89 -4.47
C GLY A 142 13.55 -0.25 -5.36
N ALA A 143 13.02 -0.96 -6.36
CA ALA A 143 11.98 -0.46 -7.25
C ALA A 143 10.54 -0.71 -6.75
N SER A 144 10.36 -1.46 -5.65
CA SER A 144 9.02 -1.87 -5.17
C SER A 144 8.11 -0.70 -4.83
N GLY A 145 8.64 0.35 -4.19
CA GLY A 145 7.86 1.53 -3.83
C GLY A 145 7.37 2.29 -5.06
N VAL A 146 8.26 2.47 -6.04
CA VAL A 146 7.90 3.13 -7.31
C VAL A 146 6.88 2.31 -8.09
N ALA A 147 6.99 0.98 -8.11
CA ALA A 147 6.02 0.11 -8.76
C ALA A 147 4.63 0.22 -8.11
N GLY A 148 4.55 0.23 -6.77
CA GLY A 148 3.30 0.46 -6.04
C GLY A 148 2.70 1.83 -6.33
N LEU A 149 3.52 2.88 -6.36
CA LEU A 149 3.09 4.22 -6.71
C LEU A 149 2.51 4.29 -8.13
N ILE A 150 3.20 3.71 -9.12
CA ILE A 150 2.72 3.66 -10.51
C ILE A 150 1.39 2.91 -10.60
N LYS A 151 1.26 1.73 -9.95
CA LYS A 151 -0.01 1.00 -9.89
C LYS A 151 -1.13 1.85 -9.31
N THR A 152 -0.84 2.57 -8.25
CA THR A 152 -1.78 3.43 -7.56
C THR A 152 -2.28 4.57 -8.46
N VAL A 153 -1.36 5.24 -9.17
CA VAL A 153 -1.72 6.26 -10.17
C VAL A 153 -2.59 5.67 -11.29
N GLN A 154 -2.22 4.49 -11.79
CA GLN A 154 -3.02 3.81 -12.82
C GLN A 154 -4.41 3.40 -12.32
N ALA A 155 -4.52 2.96 -11.06
CA ALA A 155 -5.81 2.64 -10.45
C ALA A 155 -6.70 3.89 -10.33
N LEU A 156 -6.10 5.04 -9.97
CA LEU A 156 -6.76 6.35 -9.97
C LEU A 156 -7.32 6.73 -11.35
N GLU A 157 -6.46 6.72 -12.35
CA GLU A 157 -6.81 7.16 -13.69
C GLU A 157 -7.89 6.29 -14.33
N LYS A 158 -7.82 4.99 -14.05
CA LYS A 158 -8.76 4.02 -14.62
C LYS A 158 -10.00 3.77 -13.77
N ALA A 159 -10.02 4.30 -12.55
CA ALA A 159 -11.06 4.02 -11.56
C ALA A 159 -11.23 2.50 -11.30
N ILE A 160 -10.14 1.74 -11.34
CA ILE A 160 -10.13 0.29 -11.20
C ILE A 160 -9.05 -0.12 -10.21
N ILE A 161 -9.42 -0.89 -9.19
CA ILE A 161 -8.46 -1.59 -8.33
C ILE A 161 -8.20 -2.96 -8.97
N PRO A 162 -6.97 -3.24 -9.43
CA PRO A 162 -6.63 -4.56 -9.93
C PRO A 162 -6.58 -5.58 -8.80
N PRO A 163 -6.89 -6.86 -9.07
CA PRO A 163 -6.92 -7.88 -8.05
C PRO A 163 -5.51 -8.28 -7.58
N ASN A 164 -5.41 -8.69 -6.32
CA ASN A 164 -4.30 -9.52 -5.88
C ASN A 164 -4.45 -10.90 -6.51
N ILE A 165 -3.48 -11.32 -7.30
CA ILE A 165 -3.41 -12.72 -7.74
C ILE A 165 -2.85 -13.59 -6.61
N ASN A 166 -2.97 -14.91 -6.74
CA ASN A 166 -2.55 -15.88 -5.72
C ASN A 166 -3.28 -15.70 -4.36
N PHE A 167 -4.47 -15.12 -4.36
CA PHE A 167 -5.29 -14.97 -3.15
C PHE A 167 -6.50 -15.92 -3.22
N GLU A 168 -6.63 -16.78 -2.23
CA GLU A 168 -7.75 -17.72 -2.09
C GLU A 168 -8.55 -17.43 -0.82
N LYS A 169 -7.84 -17.29 0.29
CA LYS A 169 -8.45 -17.08 1.62
C LYS A 169 -7.56 -16.18 2.44
N VAL A 170 -8.19 -15.28 3.18
CA VAL A 170 -7.48 -14.35 4.07
C VAL A 170 -6.64 -15.12 5.11
N ASN A 171 -5.46 -14.57 5.41
CA ASN A 171 -4.60 -15.09 6.48
C ASN A 171 -5.39 -15.11 7.81
N PRO A 172 -5.40 -16.22 8.57
CA PRO A 172 -6.20 -16.37 9.78
C PRO A 172 -5.86 -15.39 10.91
N LYS A 173 -4.73 -14.69 10.81
CA LYS A 173 -4.32 -13.62 11.73
C LYS A 173 -4.82 -12.24 11.29
N ILE A 174 -5.52 -12.13 10.18
CA ILE A 174 -6.16 -10.92 9.67
C ILE A 174 -7.66 -11.06 9.85
N PHE A 175 -8.31 -10.06 10.42
CA PHE A 175 -9.73 -10.10 10.77
C PHE A 175 -10.52 -9.07 9.96
N PRO A 176 -10.81 -9.33 8.67
CA PRO A 176 -11.35 -8.33 7.75
C PRO A 176 -12.67 -7.74 8.22
N ASP A 177 -13.61 -8.55 8.71
CA ASP A 177 -14.91 -8.07 9.19
C ASP A 177 -14.78 -7.16 10.41
N LYS A 178 -13.93 -7.55 11.38
CA LYS A 178 -13.66 -6.76 12.58
C LYS A 178 -12.93 -5.46 12.28
N TRP A 179 -12.11 -5.46 11.27
CA TRP A 179 -11.25 -4.34 10.90
C TRP A 179 -11.82 -3.46 9.80
N ASN A 180 -12.94 -3.84 9.22
CA ASN A 180 -13.58 -3.18 8.08
C ASN A 180 -12.59 -2.92 6.93
N ILE A 181 -11.82 -3.94 6.59
CA ILE A 181 -10.86 -3.96 5.48
C ILE A 181 -11.18 -5.10 4.52
N GLU A 182 -10.84 -4.95 3.26
CA GLU A 182 -11.04 -5.99 2.26
C GLU A 182 -9.84 -6.11 1.32
N VAL A 183 -9.32 -7.33 1.18
CA VAL A 183 -8.31 -7.64 0.17
C VAL A 183 -9.01 -7.96 -1.15
N ARG A 184 -8.72 -7.20 -2.21
CA ARG A 184 -9.34 -7.42 -3.51
C ARG A 184 -8.69 -8.55 -4.28
N PHE A 185 -9.49 -9.54 -4.65
CA PHE A 185 -9.10 -10.70 -5.48
C PHE A 185 -9.88 -10.79 -6.81
N ARG A 186 -10.75 -9.81 -7.09
CA ARG A 186 -11.46 -9.64 -8.36
C ARG A 186 -11.35 -8.19 -8.82
N ILE A 187 -11.47 -7.97 -10.12
CA ILE A 187 -11.52 -6.61 -10.68
C ILE A 187 -12.70 -5.86 -10.07
N PHE A 188 -12.45 -4.68 -9.58
CA PHE A 188 -13.47 -3.82 -9.00
C PHE A 188 -13.41 -2.42 -9.59
N ASN A 189 -14.52 -2.01 -10.16
CA ASN A 189 -14.69 -0.62 -10.56
C ASN A 189 -14.95 0.23 -9.33
N ILE A 190 -14.09 1.18 -9.07
CA ILE A 190 -14.31 2.15 -8.02
C ILE A 190 -15.33 3.14 -8.56
N HIS A 191 -16.54 3.20 -7.96
CA HIS A 191 -17.38 4.38 -8.15
C HIS A 191 -16.62 5.55 -7.50
N ILE A 192 -15.97 6.33 -8.33
CA ILE A 192 -15.40 7.60 -7.92
C ILE A 192 -16.60 8.56 -7.84
N GLU A 193 -17.28 8.58 -6.71
CA GLU A 193 -17.94 9.81 -6.32
C GLU A 193 -16.81 10.81 -6.11
N SER A 194 -16.60 11.58 -7.17
CA SER A 194 -15.69 12.71 -7.28
C SER A 194 -15.01 13.08 -5.96
N ARG A 195 -13.72 12.94 -5.88
CA ARG A 195 -12.81 13.89 -5.25
C ARG A 195 -11.56 13.35 -4.59
N LEU A 196 -11.47 12.12 -4.06
CA LEU A 196 -10.31 11.77 -3.22
C LEU A 196 -9.99 10.27 -3.22
N LEU A 197 -9.13 9.82 -4.13
CA LEU A 197 -8.41 8.56 -3.93
C LEU A 197 -7.13 8.84 -3.14
N THR A 198 -7.06 8.30 -1.96
CA THR A 198 -5.91 8.40 -1.07
C THR A 198 -5.14 7.11 -1.12
N HIS A 199 -3.84 7.18 -1.33
CA HIS A 199 -3.00 6.00 -1.49
C HIS A 199 -1.84 6.03 -0.53
N LEU A 200 -1.60 4.87 0.02
CA LEU A 200 -0.45 4.58 0.84
C LEU A 200 0.36 3.50 0.16
N THR A 201 1.61 3.79 -0.14
CA THR A 201 2.58 2.77 -0.47
C THR A 201 3.52 2.62 0.71
N SER A 202 3.61 1.45 1.30
CA SER A 202 4.63 1.16 2.28
C SER A 202 5.71 0.29 1.66
N SER A 203 6.93 0.75 1.69
CA SER A 203 8.11 -0.03 1.33
C SER A 203 8.91 -0.34 2.57
N LEU A 204 9.43 -1.56 2.66
CA LEU A 204 10.13 -2.02 3.87
C LEU A 204 11.45 -1.29 4.14
N CYS A 205 12.11 -0.77 3.12
CA CYS A 205 13.40 -0.07 3.26
C CYS A 205 13.25 1.43 3.52
N VAL A 206 12.15 1.99 3.04
CA VAL A 206 11.81 3.39 3.26
C VAL A 206 10.29 3.42 3.33
N ARG A 207 9.76 3.58 4.52
CA ARG A 207 8.32 3.65 4.71
C ARG A 207 7.83 5.00 4.24
N TYR A 208 7.40 5.05 2.99
CA TYR A 208 6.71 6.19 2.44
C TYR A 208 5.21 6.03 2.62
N LEU A 209 4.61 7.00 3.24
CA LEU A 209 3.18 7.21 3.18
C LEU A 209 2.93 8.38 2.25
N GLY A 210 2.35 8.10 1.10
CA GLY A 210 1.99 9.11 0.12
C GLY A 210 0.49 9.13 -0.11
N GLN A 211 -0.08 10.29 -0.14
CA GLN A 211 -1.43 10.49 -0.62
C GLN A 211 -1.38 11.05 -2.03
N ILE A 212 -2.04 10.36 -2.95
CA ILE A 212 -2.12 10.77 -4.35
C ILE A 212 -3.57 11.11 -4.67
N LEU A 213 -3.80 12.31 -5.16
CA LEU A 213 -5.10 12.76 -5.64
C LEU A 213 -5.06 12.95 -7.15
N LYS A 214 -6.12 12.51 -7.81
CA LYS A 214 -6.36 12.90 -9.20
C LYS A 214 -6.78 14.37 -9.20
N SER A 215 -6.13 15.19 -10.00
CA SER A 215 -6.60 16.55 -10.25
C SER A 215 -7.83 16.46 -11.17
N GLU A 216 -9.02 16.54 -10.63
CA GLU A 216 -10.15 16.98 -11.42
C GLU A 216 -10.26 18.49 -11.27
N GLU A 217 -10.28 19.10 -12.43
CA GLU A 217 -10.44 20.49 -12.75
C GLU A 217 -11.31 21.31 -11.80
N ARG A 218 -10.82 22.44 -11.56
CA ARG A 218 -11.34 23.79 -11.39
C ARG A 218 -10.69 24.49 -10.21
N LEU A 219 -9.75 25.28 -10.56
CA LEU A 219 -9.64 26.60 -9.99
C LEU A 219 -10.38 27.58 -10.89
#